data_3d9b9ad87fbfcbe8b2c1e6d6a923782c
#
_entry.id   3d9b9ad87fbfcbe8b2c1e6d6a923782c
#
_cell.length_a   1.000
_cell.length_b   1.000
_cell.length_c   1.000
_cell.angle_alpha   90.00
_cell.angle_beta   90.00
_cell.angle_gamma   90.00
#
_symmetry.space_group_name_H-M   'P 1'
#
loop_
_entity.id
_entity.type
_entity.pdbx_description
1 polymer ?
#
loop_
_entity_poly.entity_id
_entity_poly.type
_entity_poly.pdbx_seq_one_letter_code
_entity_poly.pdbx_strand_id
1 'polypeptide(L)' 'MQIKMFDENHEIDLEEAINEFLKQDIEVIDIKYQLAIMMDFKEQIYCYSAMVIYNTKN' A
#
# COMPACT_ATOMS: atom_id res chain seq x y z
N MET A 1 5.70 14.53 9.46
CA MET A 1 5.25 13.17 9.20
C MET A 1 4.10 13.18 8.21
N GLN A 2 4.17 12.33 7.20
CA GLN A 2 3.15 12.23 6.16
C GLN A 2 2.77 10.78 5.98
N ILE A 3 1.62 10.56 5.36
CA ILE A 3 1.16 9.22 5.01
C ILE A 3 0.85 9.14 3.53
N LYS A 4 1.07 7.96 2.95
CA LYS A 4 0.68 7.65 1.59
C LYS A 4 -0.14 6.37 1.62
N MET A 5 -1.36 6.43 1.10
CA MET A 5 -2.26 5.29 1.06
C MET A 5 -2.17 4.59 -0.29
N PHE A 6 -2.16 3.27 -0.24
CA PHE A 6 -2.15 2.43 -1.44
C PHE A 6 -3.29 1.42 -1.36
N ASP A 7 -3.89 1.13 -2.52
CA ASP A 7 -5.05 0.25 -2.59
C ASP A 7 -5.05 -0.41 -3.97
N GLU A 8 -4.88 -1.73 -4.00
CA GLU A 8 -4.77 -2.48 -5.25
C GLU A 8 -5.53 -3.80 -5.16
N ASN A 9 -5.90 -4.35 -6.31
CA ASN A 9 -6.63 -5.61 -6.39
C ASN A 9 -5.70 -6.82 -6.39
N HIS A 10 -4.42 -6.64 -6.61
CA HIS A 10 -3.42 -7.71 -6.66
C HIS A 10 -2.21 -7.31 -5.83
N GLU A 11 -1.64 -8.30 -5.12
CA GLU A 11 -0.51 -8.03 -4.25
C GLU A 11 0.74 -7.55 -4.99
N ILE A 12 0.95 -8.05 -6.21
CA ILE A 12 2.11 -7.64 -7.00
C ILE A 12 1.98 -6.18 -7.41
N ASP A 13 0.76 -5.76 -7.78
CA ASP A 13 0.50 -4.36 -8.13
C ASP A 13 0.73 -3.45 -6.93
N LEU A 14 0.33 -3.89 -5.73
CA LEU A 14 0.57 -3.14 -4.51
C LEU A 14 2.07 -3.02 -4.24
N GLU A 15 2.79 -4.13 -4.35
CA GLU A 15 4.23 -4.14 -4.14
C GLU A 15 4.95 -3.19 -5.10
N GLU A 16 4.59 -3.24 -6.38
CA GLU A 16 5.20 -2.37 -7.39
C GLU A 16 4.91 -0.90 -7.11
N ALA A 17 3.67 -0.58 -6.73
CA ALA A 17 3.28 0.79 -6.42
C ALA A 17 4.06 1.34 -5.23
N ILE A 18 4.19 0.54 -4.16
CA ILE A 18 4.93 0.95 -2.98
C ILE A 18 6.42 1.11 -3.30
N ASN A 19 7.00 0.16 -4.03
CA ASN A 19 8.42 0.22 -4.38
C ASN A 19 8.73 1.42 -5.25
N GLU A 20 7.84 1.78 -6.16
CA GLU A 20 8.02 2.98 -6.98
C GLU A 20 7.99 4.24 -6.12
N PHE A 21 7.08 4.29 -5.15
CA PHE A 21 7.00 5.41 -4.22
C PHE A 21 8.27 5.53 -3.38
N LEU A 22 8.83 4.39 -2.96
CA LEU A 22 10.02 4.37 -2.10
C LEU A 22 11.29 4.84 -2.81
N LYS A 23 11.25 5.04 -4.11
CA LYS A 23 12.40 5.57 -4.86
C LYS A 23 12.64 7.05 -4.58
N GLN A 24 11.69 7.72 -3.98
CA GLN A 24 11.83 9.14 -3.63
C GLN A 24 12.76 9.30 -2.43
N ASP A 25 13.26 10.52 -2.26
CA ASP A 25 14.16 10.83 -1.14
C ASP A 25 13.32 11.08 0.11
N ILE A 26 12.96 9.98 0.78
CA ILE A 26 12.10 10.00 1.96
C ILE A 26 12.69 9.09 3.04
N GLU A 27 12.27 9.36 4.28
CA GLU A 27 12.58 8.50 5.43
C GLU A 27 11.30 7.75 5.80
N VAL A 28 11.31 6.44 5.63
CA VAL A 28 10.15 5.62 5.98
C VAL A 28 10.17 5.35 7.48
N ILE A 29 9.07 5.70 8.15
CA ILE A 29 8.91 5.46 9.57
C ILE A 29 8.28 4.09 9.80
N ASP A 30 7.22 3.77 9.05
CA ASP A 30 6.50 2.51 9.20
C ASP A 30 5.69 2.23 7.95
N ILE A 31 5.39 0.97 7.73
CA ILE A 31 4.48 0.53 6.67
C ILE A 31 3.46 -0.41 7.31
N LYS A 32 2.18 -0.07 7.17
CA LYS A 32 1.10 -0.91 7.68
C LYS A 32 0.37 -1.53 6.51
N TYR A 33 0.16 -2.83 6.60
CA TYR A 33 -0.45 -3.62 5.51
C TYR A 33 -1.75 -4.25 6.01
N GLN A 34 -2.73 -4.30 5.12
CA GLN A 34 -4.00 -4.95 5.41
C GLN A 34 -4.53 -5.65 4.16
N LEU A 35 -5.00 -6.87 4.36
CA LEU A 35 -5.70 -7.63 3.32
C LEU A 35 -7.17 -7.73 3.73
N ALA A 36 -8.06 -7.33 2.84
CA ALA A 36 -9.49 -7.51 3.02
C ALA A 36 -10.01 -8.45 1.93
N ILE A 37 -10.86 -9.38 2.31
CA ILE A 37 -11.49 -10.32 1.40
C ILE A 37 -13.00 -10.11 1.48
N MET A 38 -13.60 -9.83 0.33
CA MET A 38 -15.05 -9.67 0.23
C MET A 38 -15.60 -10.78 -0.64
N MET A 39 -16.77 -11.29 -0.23
CA MET A 39 -17.50 -12.29 -1.00
C MET A 39 -18.68 -11.61 -1.67
N ASP A 40 -18.74 -11.69 -3.00
CA ASP A 40 -19.87 -11.17 -3.76
C ASP A 40 -20.42 -12.29 -4.62
N PHE A 41 -21.60 -12.80 -4.23
CA PHE A 41 -22.28 -13.93 -4.88
C PHE A 41 -21.40 -15.16 -5.06
N LYS A 42 -20.68 -15.26 -6.18
CA LYS A 42 -19.83 -16.41 -6.48
C LYS A 42 -18.35 -16.05 -6.59
N GLU A 43 -18.02 -14.78 -6.34
CA GLU A 43 -16.65 -14.32 -6.51
C GLU A 43 -16.06 -13.86 -5.19
N GLN A 44 -14.77 -14.13 -5.03
CA GLN A 44 -13.98 -13.57 -3.94
C GLN A 44 -13.24 -12.35 -4.47
N ILE A 45 -13.45 -11.22 -3.82
CA ILE A 45 -12.76 -9.98 -4.18
C ILE A 45 -11.71 -9.71 -3.12
N TYR A 46 -10.46 -9.61 -3.54
CA TYR A 46 -9.34 -9.31 -2.66
C TYR A 46 -8.98 -7.83 -2.78
N CYS A 47 -8.82 -7.18 -1.66
CA CYS A 47 -8.37 -5.81 -1.60
C CYS A 47 -7.10 -5.75 -0.77
N TYR A 48 -6.00 -5.38 -1.40
CA TYR A 48 -4.69 -5.26 -0.77
C TYR A 48 -4.42 -3.78 -0.54
N SER A 49 -4.26 -3.39 0.70
CA SER A 49 -4.03 -1.99 1.03
C SER A 49 -2.84 -1.84 1.96
N ALA A 50 -2.19 -0.70 1.86
CA ALA A 50 -1.06 -0.38 2.71
C ALA A 50 -1.01 1.11 2.97
N MET A 51 -0.43 1.48 4.10
CA MET A 51 -0.18 2.86 4.46
C MET A 51 1.30 3.01 4.76
N VAL A 52 1.96 3.91 4.03
CA VAL A 52 3.35 4.24 4.28
C VAL A 52 3.40 5.52 5.10
N ILE A 53 4.05 5.46 6.24
CA ILE A 53 4.24 6.62 7.13
C ILE A 53 5.68 7.08 6.94
N TYR A 54 5.86 8.33 6.57
CA TYR A 54 7.19 8.80 6.17
C TYR A 54 7.40 10.28 6.46
N ASN A 55 8.67 10.68 6.43
CA ASN A 55 9.07 12.08 6.42
C ASN A 55 9.81 12.38 5.13
N THR A 56 9.63 13.59 4.61
CA THR A 56 10.45 14.05 3.50
C THR A 56 11.83 14.47 4.04
N LYS A 57 12.86 14.24 3.23
CA LYS A 57 14.24 14.55 3.65
C LYS A 57 14.72 15.93 3.19
N ASN A 58 13.83 16.82 2.91
CA ASN A 58 14.20 18.18 2.47
C ASN A 58 14.28 19.14 3.63
#